data_9cf8e83a46e19d02c052c5f624b33d3f
#
_entry.id   9cf8e83a46e19d02c052c5f624b33d3f
#
_cell.length_a   1.000
_cell.length_b   1.000
_cell.length_c   1.000
_cell.angle_alpha   90.00
_cell.angle_beta   90.00
_cell.angle_gamma   90.00
#
_symmetry.space_group_name_H-M   'P 1'
#
loop_
_entity.id
_entity.type
_entity.pdbx_description
1 polymer ?
#
loop_
_entity_poly.entity_id
_entity_poly.type
_entity_poly.pdbx_seq_one_letter_code
_entity_poly.pdbx_strand_id
1 'polypeptide(L)'
;MSKNTHHGEAVIRKAFYRSLLTIVIAIVAAYAIYYFTRQAPVPETVKQQAVKGPVIAQQASIKMPEVHFTDITRDAGIDFVHTNGAYGDRLLPETMGGGGGFIDFDNDGDQDIILINATYWPDKQQSDIPTSRLYNNDGSGHFSDVSDSAGLAINSYGMGLAVGDYDNDGWDDVYITTLNKNFLLHNEHGKFVDVSASSGTAGFDKDWGTAAVFFDFDNDSDLDLFVANYVEWTSKINLEIDFRVTGIGKSYSTPTHYMGAKSRLYR
;
A
#
# COMPACT_ATOMS: atom_id res chain seq x y z
N MET A 1 -91.71 -26.27 3.35
CA MET A 1 -90.38 -25.92 2.70
C MET A 1 -89.40 -25.44 3.75
N SER A 2 -88.84 -26.29 4.61
CA SER A 2 -87.84 -25.86 5.59
C SER A 2 -87.02 -27.02 6.19
N LYS A 3 -86.47 -27.91 5.35
CA LYS A 3 -85.51 -28.92 5.83
C LYS A 3 -84.20 -29.03 5.04
N ASN A 4 -83.99 -28.26 3.94
CA ASN A 4 -82.82 -28.38 3.11
C ASN A 4 -81.69 -27.34 3.41
N THR A 5 -81.99 -26.27 4.17
CA THR A 5 -81.01 -25.22 4.46
C THR A 5 -79.98 -25.64 5.53
N HIS A 6 -80.38 -26.38 6.54
CA HIS A 6 -79.48 -26.82 7.63
C HIS A 6 -78.43 -27.88 7.23
N HIS A 7 -78.72 -28.65 6.18
CA HIS A 7 -77.78 -29.69 5.73
C HIS A 7 -76.57 -29.05 4.94
N GLY A 8 -76.88 -28.01 4.16
CA GLY A 8 -75.82 -27.26 3.40
C GLY A 8 -74.87 -26.51 4.32
N GLU A 9 -75.35 -25.83 5.35
CA GLU A 9 -74.53 -25.09 6.32
C GLU A 9 -73.62 -26.02 7.11
N ALA A 10 -74.04 -27.22 7.49
CA ALA A 10 -73.25 -28.21 8.21
C ALA A 10 -72.06 -28.73 7.34
N VAL A 11 -72.32 -28.94 6.04
CA VAL A 11 -71.26 -29.37 5.07
C VAL A 11 -70.20 -28.24 4.83
N ILE A 12 -70.68 -27.03 4.64
CA ILE A 12 -69.81 -25.85 4.45
C ILE A 12 -68.96 -25.63 5.70
N ARG A 13 -69.55 -25.69 6.89
CA ARG A 13 -68.86 -25.56 8.16
C ARG A 13 -67.79 -26.66 8.35
N LYS A 14 -68.12 -27.90 8.01
CA LYS A 14 -67.17 -29.04 8.09
C LYS A 14 -66.03 -28.90 7.08
N ALA A 15 -66.29 -28.41 5.87
CA ALA A 15 -65.30 -28.14 4.87
C ALA A 15 -64.34 -26.96 5.32
N PHE A 16 -64.92 -25.90 5.87
CA PHE A 16 -64.16 -24.76 6.41
C PHE A 16 -63.19 -25.18 7.54
N TYR A 17 -63.70 -25.98 8.53
CA TYR A 17 -62.79 -26.44 9.61
C TYR A 17 -61.74 -27.41 9.10
N ARG A 18 -62.00 -28.22 8.09
CA ARG A 18 -60.95 -29.06 7.46
C ARG A 18 -59.93 -28.26 6.73
N SER A 19 -60.30 -27.24 5.98
CA SER A 19 -59.35 -26.30 5.32
C SER A 19 -58.56 -25.53 6.33
N LEU A 20 -59.17 -25.04 7.39
CA LEU A 20 -58.46 -24.32 8.45
C LEU A 20 -57.43 -25.22 9.15
N LEU A 21 -57.80 -26.48 9.43
CA LEU A 21 -56.88 -27.44 10.04
C LEU A 21 -55.68 -27.75 9.13
N THR A 22 -55.90 -27.90 7.83
CA THR A 22 -54.78 -28.14 6.87
C THR A 22 -53.84 -26.93 6.78
N ILE A 23 -54.39 -25.73 6.82
CA ILE A 23 -53.54 -24.49 6.85
C ILE A 23 -52.72 -24.44 8.13
N VAL A 24 -53.32 -24.74 9.29
CA VAL A 24 -52.59 -24.73 10.57
C VAL A 24 -51.48 -25.78 10.56
N ILE A 25 -51.74 -26.99 10.05
CA ILE A 25 -50.73 -28.06 9.93
C ILE A 25 -49.59 -27.61 9.01
N ALA A 26 -49.90 -26.98 7.87
CA ALA A 26 -48.89 -26.47 6.93
C ALA A 26 -48.00 -25.38 7.57
N ILE A 27 -48.60 -24.46 8.35
CA ILE A 27 -47.84 -23.41 9.07
C ILE A 27 -46.94 -24.03 10.13
N VAL A 28 -47.45 -25.01 10.90
CA VAL A 28 -46.65 -25.71 11.92
C VAL A 28 -45.47 -26.46 11.28
N ALA A 29 -45.74 -27.16 10.15
CA ALA A 29 -44.69 -27.86 9.40
C ALA A 29 -43.64 -26.90 8.85
N ALA A 30 -44.03 -25.77 8.26
CA ALA A 30 -43.14 -24.75 7.77
C ALA A 30 -42.31 -24.15 8.90
N TYR A 31 -42.89 -23.89 10.06
CA TYR A 31 -42.17 -23.39 11.24
C TYR A 31 -41.17 -24.43 11.78
N ALA A 32 -41.56 -25.69 11.83
CA ALA A 32 -40.67 -26.77 12.23
C ALA A 32 -39.46 -26.90 11.28
N ILE A 33 -39.69 -26.89 9.96
CA ILE A 33 -38.63 -26.91 8.96
C ILE A 33 -37.72 -25.70 9.14
N TYR A 34 -38.26 -24.51 9.28
CA TYR A 34 -37.51 -23.29 9.52
C TYR A 34 -36.65 -23.37 10.81
N TYR A 35 -37.21 -23.89 11.89
CA TYR A 35 -36.52 -24.05 13.15
C TYR A 35 -35.37 -25.06 13.07
N PHE A 36 -35.61 -26.23 12.45
CA PHE A 36 -34.55 -27.24 12.28
C PHE A 36 -33.48 -26.88 11.27
N THR A 37 -33.81 -26.10 10.23
CA THR A 37 -32.81 -25.64 9.24
C THR A 37 -31.98 -24.46 9.73
N ARG A 38 -32.46 -23.74 10.75
CA ARG A 38 -31.73 -22.63 11.38
C ARG A 38 -30.90 -23.02 12.60
N GLN A 39 -30.81 -24.30 12.94
CA GLN A 39 -29.81 -24.68 13.94
C GLN A 39 -28.45 -24.34 13.37
N ALA A 40 -27.80 -23.35 14.00
CA ALA A 40 -26.42 -22.99 13.65
C ALA A 40 -25.55 -24.24 13.74
N PRO A 41 -24.62 -24.45 12.79
CA PRO A 41 -23.72 -25.57 12.90
C PRO A 41 -23.03 -25.49 14.26
N VAL A 42 -23.10 -26.59 15.01
CA VAL A 42 -22.35 -26.72 16.28
C VAL A 42 -20.90 -26.42 15.94
N PRO A 43 -20.25 -25.44 16.58
CA PRO A 43 -18.84 -25.19 16.29
C PRO A 43 -18.09 -26.48 16.54
N GLU A 44 -17.46 -27.02 15.51
CA GLU A 44 -16.52 -28.13 15.68
C GLU A 44 -15.51 -27.67 16.72
N THR A 45 -15.50 -28.35 17.87
CA THR A 45 -14.46 -28.19 18.85
C THR A 45 -13.15 -28.60 18.17
N VAL A 46 -12.40 -27.60 17.69
CA VAL A 46 -11.05 -27.81 17.21
C VAL A 46 -10.31 -28.46 18.37
N LYS A 47 -10.08 -29.78 18.27
CA LYS A 47 -9.19 -30.46 19.18
C LYS A 47 -7.84 -29.80 19.00
N GLN A 48 -7.47 -28.91 19.92
CA GLN A 48 -6.10 -28.41 20.00
C GLN A 48 -5.18 -29.61 20.19
N GLN A 49 -4.67 -30.13 19.08
CA GLN A 49 -3.54 -31.02 19.12
C GLN A 49 -2.39 -30.18 19.68
N ALA A 50 -1.96 -30.50 20.88
CA ALA A 50 -0.77 -29.86 21.44
C ALA A 50 0.37 -30.08 20.44
N VAL A 51 0.66 -29.02 19.67
CA VAL A 51 1.85 -29.01 18.83
C VAL A 51 3.01 -29.12 19.80
N LYS A 52 3.66 -30.30 19.84
CA LYS A 52 4.94 -30.43 20.53
C LYS A 52 5.83 -29.35 19.91
N GLY A 53 6.17 -28.34 20.68
CA GLY A 53 7.10 -27.31 20.22
C GLY A 53 8.32 -27.99 19.62
N PRO A 54 8.93 -27.42 18.59
CA PRO A 54 10.15 -27.98 18.04
C PRO A 54 11.12 -28.22 19.19
N VAL A 55 11.69 -29.42 19.23
CA VAL A 55 12.81 -29.72 20.16
C VAL A 55 13.90 -28.74 19.79
N ILE A 56 14.01 -27.66 20.57
CA ILE A 56 15.11 -26.71 20.41
C ILE A 56 16.36 -27.54 20.76
N ALA A 57 17.00 -28.04 19.71
CA ALA A 57 18.36 -28.57 19.87
C ALA A 57 19.12 -27.48 20.63
N GLN A 58 19.79 -27.81 21.74
CA GLN A 58 20.64 -26.86 22.42
C GLN A 58 21.64 -26.32 21.39
N GLN A 59 21.30 -25.18 20.79
CA GLN A 59 22.25 -24.46 19.97
C GLN A 59 23.43 -24.14 20.86
N ALA A 60 24.60 -24.70 20.50
CA ALA A 60 25.85 -24.24 21.08
C ALA A 60 25.77 -22.68 21.08
N SER A 61 26.02 -22.09 22.24
CA SER A 61 25.98 -20.63 22.37
C SER A 61 27.01 -20.03 21.39
N ILE A 62 26.52 -19.73 20.17
CA ILE A 62 27.32 -18.98 19.22
C ILE A 62 27.47 -17.62 19.87
N LYS A 63 28.69 -17.28 20.29
CA LYS A 63 29.01 -15.95 20.78
C LYS A 63 28.76 -14.99 19.62
N MET A 64 27.67 -14.27 19.69
CA MET A 64 27.37 -13.26 18.67
C MET A 64 28.51 -12.24 18.65
N PRO A 65 29.04 -11.92 17.47
CA PRO A 65 30.03 -10.85 17.38
C PRO A 65 29.41 -9.54 17.90
N GLU A 66 30.16 -8.82 18.67
CA GLU A 66 29.81 -7.47 19.08
C GLU A 66 30.01 -6.57 17.86
N VAL A 67 28.93 -6.04 17.29
CA VAL A 67 28.94 -5.18 16.11
C VAL A 67 28.76 -3.74 16.56
N HIS A 68 29.72 -2.89 16.22
CA HIS A 68 29.68 -1.45 16.45
C HIS A 68 29.44 -0.72 15.14
N PHE A 69 28.51 0.24 15.13
CA PHE A 69 28.29 1.14 13.99
C PHE A 69 28.89 2.51 14.30
N THR A 70 29.52 3.09 13.31
CA THR A 70 30.07 4.46 13.38
C THR A 70 29.41 5.29 12.29
N ASP A 71 28.96 6.49 12.62
CA ASP A 71 28.46 7.44 11.63
C ASP A 71 29.64 8.01 10.83
N ILE A 72 29.67 7.64 9.55
CA ILE A 72 30.68 8.08 8.58
C ILE A 72 30.08 8.93 7.46
N THR A 73 28.84 9.37 7.59
CA THR A 73 28.06 10.04 6.53
C THR A 73 28.85 11.15 5.83
N ARG A 74 29.44 12.06 6.61
CA ARG A 74 30.22 13.16 6.05
C ARG A 74 31.59 12.73 5.49
N ASP A 75 32.24 11.80 6.17
CA ASP A 75 33.56 11.29 5.74
C ASP A 75 33.41 10.48 4.45
N ALA A 76 32.24 9.85 4.25
CA ALA A 76 31.88 9.17 3.02
C ALA A 76 31.43 10.10 1.89
N GLY A 77 31.34 11.42 2.10
CA GLY A 77 30.97 12.38 1.06
C GLY A 77 29.46 12.59 0.86
N ILE A 78 28.61 12.09 1.78
CA ILE A 78 27.15 12.23 1.68
C ILE A 78 26.72 13.48 2.46
N ASP A 79 26.05 14.42 1.77
CA ASP A 79 25.56 15.68 2.33
C ASP A 79 24.05 15.87 2.18
N PHE A 80 23.30 14.78 1.92
CA PHE A 80 21.86 14.80 1.69
C PHE A 80 21.08 15.32 2.90
N VAL A 81 20.16 16.23 2.63
CA VAL A 81 19.19 16.74 3.61
C VAL A 81 17.78 16.53 3.09
N HIS A 82 17.00 15.74 3.82
CA HIS A 82 15.60 15.52 3.47
C HIS A 82 14.74 16.76 3.73
N THR A 83 13.95 17.15 2.74
CA THR A 83 12.99 18.25 2.81
C THR A 83 11.58 17.66 2.80
N ASN A 84 10.73 18.05 3.76
CA ASN A 84 9.32 17.63 3.78
C ASN A 84 8.33 18.71 3.33
N GLY A 85 8.83 19.89 2.92
CA GLY A 85 8.04 21.00 2.44
C GLY A 85 7.14 21.69 3.47
N ALA A 86 7.22 21.35 4.76
CA ALA A 86 6.35 21.88 5.80
C ALA A 86 6.53 23.38 6.00
N TYR A 87 5.43 24.13 6.01
CA TYR A 87 5.44 25.58 6.24
C TYR A 87 4.27 26.09 7.11
N GLY A 88 3.51 25.16 7.73
CA GLY A 88 2.47 25.50 8.71
C GLY A 88 1.05 25.05 8.40
N ASP A 89 0.73 24.67 7.16
CA ASP A 89 -0.62 24.21 6.79
C ASP A 89 -0.96 22.80 7.29
N ARG A 90 0.02 22.09 7.85
CA ARG A 90 -0.17 20.74 8.41
C ARG A 90 -0.75 19.77 7.38
N LEU A 91 -0.13 19.69 6.22
CA LEU A 91 -0.50 18.76 5.17
C LEU A 91 0.00 17.35 5.54
N LEU A 92 -0.86 16.35 5.43
CA LEU A 92 -0.56 15.00 5.91
C LEU A 92 0.78 14.42 5.36
N PRO A 93 1.15 14.61 4.08
CA PRO A 93 2.41 14.11 3.55
C PRO A 93 3.67 14.66 4.24
N GLU A 94 3.59 15.83 4.86
CA GLU A 94 4.72 16.42 5.61
C GLU A 94 5.18 15.55 6.80
N THR A 95 4.37 14.56 7.19
CA THR A 95 4.68 13.61 8.28
C THR A 95 5.41 12.36 7.79
N MET A 96 5.60 12.22 6.47
CA MET A 96 6.28 11.08 5.86
C MET A 96 7.73 11.41 5.53
N GLY A 97 8.58 10.38 5.52
CA GLY A 97 9.96 10.47 5.05
C GLY A 97 10.09 9.97 3.61
N GLY A 98 11.18 10.33 2.96
CA GLY A 98 11.60 9.74 1.69
C GLY A 98 12.24 8.36 1.91
N GLY A 99 12.16 7.50 0.90
CA GLY A 99 12.85 6.22 0.85
C GLY A 99 14.32 6.37 0.42
N GLY A 100 15.04 5.27 0.44
CA GLY A 100 16.40 5.15 -0.08
C GLY A 100 16.69 3.70 -0.46
N GLY A 101 17.65 3.48 -1.31
CA GLY A 101 18.05 2.15 -1.76
C GLY A 101 19.46 2.12 -2.34
N PHE A 102 19.94 0.90 -2.53
CA PHE A 102 21.19 0.62 -3.20
C PHE A 102 20.92 0.18 -4.64
N ILE A 103 21.86 0.49 -5.52
CA ILE A 103 21.84 0.19 -6.94
C ILE A 103 23.29 0.15 -7.45
N ASP A 104 23.56 -0.64 -8.47
CA ASP A 104 24.78 -0.52 -9.27
C ASP A 104 24.39 0.18 -10.60
N PHE A 105 24.34 1.55 -10.56
CA PHE A 105 23.71 2.30 -11.66
C PHE A 105 24.60 2.40 -12.92
N ASP A 106 25.90 2.24 -12.78
CA ASP A 106 26.87 2.35 -13.88
C ASP A 106 27.59 1.03 -14.21
N ASN A 107 27.13 -0.09 -13.57
CA ASN A 107 27.62 -1.45 -13.79
C ASN A 107 29.13 -1.60 -13.52
N ASP A 108 29.65 -0.87 -12.52
CA ASP A 108 31.06 -0.96 -12.13
C ASP A 108 31.31 -2.02 -11.03
N GLY A 109 30.26 -2.59 -10.46
CA GLY A 109 30.25 -3.65 -9.44
C GLY A 109 30.21 -3.13 -8.01
N ASP A 110 30.18 -1.83 -7.80
CA ASP A 110 30.06 -1.18 -6.50
C ASP A 110 28.61 -0.73 -6.24
N GLN A 111 28.19 -0.70 -4.98
CA GLN A 111 26.81 -0.29 -4.67
C GLN A 111 26.73 1.21 -4.43
N ASP A 112 25.92 1.87 -5.23
CA ASP A 112 25.57 3.28 -5.16
C ASP A 112 24.36 3.51 -4.26
N ILE A 113 24.07 4.78 -3.94
CA ILE A 113 22.98 5.14 -3.05
C ILE A 113 22.01 6.09 -3.74
N ILE A 114 20.72 5.72 -3.76
CA ILE A 114 19.64 6.64 -4.11
C ILE A 114 18.93 7.09 -2.83
N LEU A 115 18.74 8.39 -2.68
CA LEU A 115 17.97 9.01 -1.60
C LEU A 115 16.82 9.83 -2.18
N ILE A 116 15.60 9.44 -1.83
CA ILE A 116 14.40 10.10 -2.33
C ILE A 116 14.06 11.29 -1.46
N ASN A 117 13.84 12.45 -2.10
CA ASN A 117 13.47 13.68 -1.44
C ASN A 117 12.02 14.07 -1.72
N ALA A 118 11.41 14.84 -0.82
CA ALA A 118 10.22 15.59 -1.13
C ALA A 118 10.60 17.00 -1.63
N THR A 119 9.60 17.82 -1.89
CA THR A 119 9.79 19.18 -2.42
C THR A 119 8.88 20.18 -1.70
N TYR A 120 9.07 21.46 -2.00
CA TYR A 120 8.18 22.50 -1.51
C TYR A 120 6.80 22.45 -2.23
N TRP A 121 5.77 22.87 -1.53
CA TRP A 121 4.45 23.01 -2.13
C TRP A 121 4.47 24.12 -3.21
N PRO A 122 3.64 23.99 -4.28
CA PRO A 122 3.74 24.87 -5.44
C PRO A 122 3.64 26.38 -5.14
N ASP A 123 2.89 26.77 -4.10
CA ASP A 123 2.73 28.15 -3.65
C ASP A 123 3.78 28.60 -2.62
N LYS A 124 4.72 27.71 -2.25
CA LYS A 124 5.77 27.94 -1.25
C LYS A 124 7.17 27.65 -1.77
N GLN A 125 7.37 27.71 -3.07
CA GLN A 125 8.66 27.49 -3.71
C GLN A 125 9.73 28.44 -3.18
N GLN A 126 10.92 27.91 -2.98
CA GLN A 126 12.14 28.64 -2.61
C GLN A 126 13.14 28.62 -3.77
N SER A 127 14.24 29.38 -3.65
CA SER A 127 15.26 29.45 -4.71
C SER A 127 16.05 28.15 -4.86
N ASP A 128 16.20 27.39 -3.77
CA ASP A 128 16.86 26.10 -3.76
C ASP A 128 15.80 25.01 -3.83
N ILE A 129 15.71 24.34 -4.97
CA ILE A 129 14.68 23.33 -5.25
C ILE A 129 15.22 21.98 -4.83
N PRO A 130 14.62 21.32 -3.81
CA PRO A 130 15.05 19.97 -3.40
C PRO A 130 14.77 18.97 -4.52
N THR A 131 15.70 18.03 -4.70
CA THR A 131 15.58 16.91 -5.62
C THR A 131 15.99 15.61 -4.92
N SER A 132 15.59 14.48 -5.46
CA SER A 132 16.18 13.18 -5.11
C SER A 132 17.64 13.16 -5.53
N ARG A 133 18.45 12.32 -4.86
CA ARG A 133 19.90 12.25 -5.06
C ARG A 133 20.36 10.84 -5.40
N LEU A 134 21.34 10.78 -6.29
CA LEU A 134 22.13 9.60 -6.59
C LEU A 134 23.59 9.88 -6.25
N TYR A 135 24.15 9.03 -5.41
CA TYR A 135 25.54 9.08 -4.99
C TYR A 135 26.29 7.89 -5.55
N ASN A 136 27.24 8.15 -6.44
CA ASN A 136 28.16 7.15 -6.99
C ASN A 136 29.24 6.79 -5.97
N ASN A 137 29.46 5.48 -5.78
CA ASN A 137 30.51 4.92 -4.95
C ASN A 137 31.78 4.70 -5.79
N ASP A 138 32.93 5.08 -5.29
CA ASP A 138 34.22 4.89 -5.96
C ASP A 138 34.89 3.53 -5.63
N GLY A 139 34.16 2.59 -5.05
CA GLY A 139 34.64 1.28 -4.60
C GLY A 139 35.45 1.31 -3.31
N SER A 140 35.73 2.49 -2.77
CA SER A 140 36.41 2.64 -1.48
C SER A 140 35.46 3.05 -0.35
N GLY A 141 34.16 3.23 -0.66
CA GLY A 141 33.13 3.76 0.25
C GLY A 141 33.11 5.29 0.29
N HIS A 142 33.66 5.95 -0.70
CA HIS A 142 33.53 7.38 -0.91
C HIS A 142 32.50 7.67 -1.98
N PHE A 143 31.57 8.57 -1.69
CA PHE A 143 30.41 8.85 -2.54
C PHE A 143 30.48 10.25 -3.12
N SER A 144 30.10 10.41 -4.37
CA SER A 144 29.95 11.69 -5.06
C SER A 144 28.56 11.87 -5.66
N ASP A 145 27.98 13.05 -5.51
CA ASP A 145 26.66 13.36 -6.08
C ASP A 145 26.75 13.45 -7.61
N VAL A 146 26.07 12.54 -8.29
CA VAL A 146 25.96 12.44 -9.75
C VAL A 146 24.53 12.64 -10.24
N SER A 147 23.63 13.10 -9.39
CA SER A 147 22.18 13.19 -9.64
C SER A 147 21.83 13.90 -10.94
N ASP A 148 22.45 15.07 -11.19
CA ASP A 148 22.18 15.88 -12.39
C ASP A 148 22.73 15.19 -13.65
N SER A 149 23.95 14.67 -13.59
CA SER A 149 24.59 14.02 -14.74
C SER A 149 23.95 12.69 -15.12
N ALA A 150 23.46 11.95 -14.12
CA ALA A 150 22.76 10.69 -14.32
C ALA A 150 21.26 10.86 -14.63
N GLY A 151 20.69 12.07 -14.50
CA GLY A 151 19.28 12.32 -14.79
C GLY A 151 18.31 11.92 -13.65
N LEU A 152 18.79 11.75 -12.41
CA LEU A 152 17.98 11.40 -11.25
C LEU A 152 17.61 12.60 -10.36
N ALA A 153 18.06 13.81 -10.68
CA ALA A 153 17.73 15.03 -9.95
C ALA A 153 16.25 15.43 -10.13
N ILE A 154 15.33 14.57 -9.69
CA ILE A 154 13.89 14.76 -9.89
C ILE A 154 13.31 15.60 -8.77
N ASN A 155 12.63 16.68 -9.16
CA ASN A 155 11.82 17.50 -8.25
C ASN A 155 10.41 16.94 -8.16
N SER A 156 10.13 16.18 -7.13
CA SER A 156 8.81 15.59 -6.85
C SER A 156 8.60 15.45 -5.35
N TYR A 157 7.36 15.22 -4.93
CA TYR A 157 7.11 14.84 -3.55
C TYR A 157 7.28 13.31 -3.43
N GLY A 158 8.56 12.88 -3.40
CA GLY A 158 8.94 11.47 -3.41
C GLY A 158 8.67 10.77 -2.08
N MET A 159 8.37 9.47 -2.15
CA MET A 159 8.03 8.63 -0.99
C MET A 159 8.93 7.41 -0.89
N GLY A 160 8.95 6.56 -1.89
CA GLY A 160 9.70 5.32 -1.90
C GLY A 160 10.28 5.01 -3.26
N LEU A 161 11.08 3.95 -3.34
CA LEU A 161 11.64 3.48 -4.60
C LEU A 161 11.65 1.96 -4.66
N ALA A 162 11.72 1.43 -5.88
CA ALA A 162 12.09 0.06 -6.19
C ALA A 162 13.21 0.08 -7.23
N VAL A 163 14.12 -0.87 -7.15
CA VAL A 163 15.24 -1.07 -8.08
C VAL A 163 15.08 -2.44 -8.72
N GLY A 164 15.32 -2.57 -10.02
CA GLY A 164 15.31 -3.83 -10.76
C GLY A 164 15.42 -3.61 -12.26
N ASP A 165 16.08 -4.52 -12.94
CA ASP A 165 16.21 -4.58 -14.39
C ASP A 165 14.86 -5.10 -14.98
N TYR A 166 13.91 -4.16 -15.26
CA TYR A 166 12.55 -4.55 -15.65
C TYR A 166 12.44 -5.01 -17.11
N ASP A 167 13.38 -4.67 -17.97
CA ASP A 167 13.37 -5.02 -19.38
C ASP A 167 14.47 -6.01 -19.79
N ASN A 168 15.22 -6.55 -18.79
CA ASN A 168 16.25 -7.57 -18.95
C ASN A 168 17.42 -7.11 -19.85
N ASP A 169 17.77 -5.83 -19.84
CA ASP A 169 18.88 -5.28 -20.63
C ASP A 169 20.23 -5.34 -19.88
N GLY A 170 20.21 -5.73 -18.60
CA GLY A 170 21.38 -5.88 -17.74
C GLY A 170 21.75 -4.62 -16.98
N TRP A 171 20.89 -3.60 -16.96
CA TRP A 171 21.03 -2.37 -16.19
C TRP A 171 19.89 -2.23 -15.20
N ASP A 172 20.22 -1.89 -13.96
CA ASP A 172 19.18 -1.67 -12.95
C ASP A 172 18.41 -0.39 -13.22
N ASP A 173 17.07 -0.49 -13.28
CA ASP A 173 16.12 0.60 -13.40
C ASP A 173 15.56 1.03 -12.06
N VAL A 174 14.90 2.19 -12.04
CA VAL A 174 14.34 2.75 -10.81
C VAL A 174 12.87 3.14 -10.97
N TYR A 175 12.03 2.68 -10.05
CA TYR A 175 10.67 3.19 -9.90
C TYR A 175 10.56 4.02 -8.64
N ILE A 176 10.15 5.29 -8.77
CA ILE A 176 9.97 6.22 -7.65
C ILE A 176 8.48 6.46 -7.43
N THR A 177 7.99 6.15 -6.22
CA THR A 177 6.62 6.49 -5.81
C THR A 177 6.56 7.91 -5.27
N THR A 178 5.51 8.62 -5.62
CA THR A 178 5.33 10.04 -5.24
C THR A 178 3.88 10.36 -4.89
N LEU A 179 3.62 11.60 -4.51
CA LEU A 179 2.28 12.17 -4.59
C LEU A 179 1.93 12.48 -6.05
N ASN A 180 0.77 12.02 -6.50
CA ASN A 180 0.21 12.15 -7.83
C ASN A 180 0.87 11.21 -8.85
N LYS A 181 1.93 11.65 -9.54
CA LYS A 181 2.55 10.87 -10.62
C LYS A 181 3.86 10.26 -10.18
N ASN A 182 3.95 8.94 -10.33
CA ASN A 182 5.17 8.18 -10.10
C ASN A 182 6.11 8.25 -11.31
N PHE A 183 7.37 7.84 -11.12
CA PHE A 183 8.39 7.83 -12.15
C PHE A 183 8.91 6.41 -12.34
N LEU A 184 8.91 5.93 -13.59
CA LEU A 184 9.71 4.80 -14.04
C LEU A 184 10.89 5.36 -14.83
N LEU A 185 12.07 5.15 -14.34
CA LEU A 185 13.32 5.65 -14.89
C LEU A 185 14.08 4.47 -15.48
N HIS A 186 14.15 4.42 -16.78
CA HIS A 186 14.96 3.44 -17.51
C HIS A 186 16.44 3.87 -17.52
N ASN A 187 17.33 2.95 -17.23
CA ASN A 187 18.76 3.20 -17.13
C ASN A 187 19.44 2.96 -18.48
N GLU A 188 19.62 3.99 -19.25
CA GLU A 188 20.37 3.95 -20.52
C GLU A 188 21.90 4.08 -20.26
N HIS A 189 22.55 3.00 -19.80
CA HIS A 189 24.00 2.91 -19.59
C HIS A 189 24.53 4.00 -18.64
N GLY A 190 23.99 4.06 -17.43
CA GLY A 190 24.36 5.04 -16.40
C GLY A 190 23.64 6.38 -16.52
N LYS A 191 22.58 6.45 -17.33
CA LYS A 191 21.70 7.62 -17.47
C LYS A 191 20.24 7.24 -17.39
N PHE A 192 19.52 7.85 -16.48
CA PHE A 192 18.10 7.63 -16.30
C PHE A 192 17.25 8.48 -17.25
N VAL A 193 16.32 7.83 -17.92
CA VAL A 193 15.33 8.43 -18.81
C VAL A 193 13.93 8.13 -18.28
N ASP A 194 13.10 9.16 -18.10
CA ASP A 194 11.72 9.00 -17.64
C ASP A 194 10.84 8.39 -18.75
N VAL A 195 10.42 7.15 -18.54
CA VAL A 195 9.52 6.39 -19.42
C VAL A 195 8.13 6.18 -18.81
N SER A 196 7.80 6.82 -17.70
CA SER A 196 6.55 6.63 -16.95
C SER A 196 5.30 6.81 -17.79
N ALA A 197 5.30 7.81 -18.66
CA ALA A 197 4.14 8.11 -19.52
C ALA A 197 3.99 7.09 -20.66
N SER A 198 5.09 6.67 -21.27
CA SER A 198 5.08 5.70 -22.40
C SER A 198 4.77 4.29 -21.93
N SER A 199 5.25 3.89 -20.76
CA SER A 199 4.95 2.60 -20.13
C SER A 199 3.57 2.52 -19.47
N GLY A 200 2.91 3.65 -19.24
CA GLY A 200 1.61 3.71 -18.56
C GLY A 200 1.68 3.51 -17.04
N THR A 201 2.87 3.59 -16.44
CA THR A 201 3.10 3.31 -15.00
C THR A 201 3.05 4.55 -14.11
N ALA A 202 2.85 5.74 -14.69
CA ALA A 202 2.84 7.02 -13.97
C ALA A 202 1.77 7.13 -12.85
N GLY A 203 0.75 6.26 -12.85
CA GLY A 203 -0.37 6.38 -11.90
C GLY A 203 -1.35 7.50 -12.27
N PHE A 204 -2.07 8.03 -11.28
CA PHE A 204 -3.12 9.03 -11.48
C PHE A 204 -2.98 10.23 -10.53
N ASP A 205 -3.61 11.36 -10.88
CA ASP A 205 -3.44 12.66 -10.22
C ASP A 205 -3.81 12.74 -8.72
N LYS A 206 -4.47 11.74 -8.16
CA LYS A 206 -4.80 11.71 -6.73
C LYS A 206 -4.14 10.57 -5.99
N ASP A 207 -3.40 9.74 -6.70
CA ASP A 207 -2.72 8.61 -6.10
C ASP A 207 -1.60 9.14 -5.18
N TRP A 208 -1.47 8.47 -4.06
CA TRP A 208 -0.34 8.65 -3.17
C TRP A 208 0.41 7.33 -3.10
N GLY A 209 1.39 7.18 -4.01
CA GLY A 209 2.29 6.02 -4.01
C GLY A 209 3.21 6.07 -2.80
N THR A 210 3.29 4.99 -2.03
CA THR A 210 4.12 4.93 -0.82
C THR A 210 5.25 3.93 -0.93
N ALA A 211 5.05 2.83 -1.64
CA ALA A 211 6.05 1.81 -1.86
C ALA A 211 5.84 1.13 -3.21
N ALA A 212 6.88 0.58 -3.76
CA ALA A 212 6.83 -0.25 -4.96
C ALA A 212 7.78 -1.45 -4.81
N VAL A 213 7.57 -2.48 -5.61
CA VAL A 213 8.45 -3.63 -5.72
C VAL A 213 8.36 -4.20 -7.12
N PHE A 214 9.52 -4.55 -7.69
CA PHE A 214 9.62 -5.39 -8.87
C PHE A 214 9.68 -6.86 -8.44
N PHE A 215 8.96 -7.74 -9.13
CA PHE A 215 8.97 -9.18 -8.90
C PHE A 215 8.29 -9.89 -10.06
N ASP A 216 8.69 -11.10 -10.35
CA ASP A 216 8.04 -11.98 -11.32
C ASP A 216 6.85 -12.68 -10.63
N PHE A 217 5.60 -12.20 -10.90
CA PHE A 217 4.42 -12.73 -10.20
C PHE A 217 3.84 -13.97 -10.88
N ASP A 218 4.07 -14.17 -12.19
CA ASP A 218 3.51 -15.27 -12.97
C ASP A 218 4.55 -16.27 -13.49
N ASN A 219 5.82 -16.10 -13.12
CA ASN A 219 6.97 -16.94 -13.47
C ASN A 219 7.25 -17.00 -14.98
N ASP A 220 7.09 -15.87 -15.67
CA ASP A 220 7.44 -15.74 -17.09
C ASP A 220 8.87 -15.19 -17.31
N SER A 221 9.59 -14.90 -16.23
CA SER A 221 10.95 -14.36 -16.16
C SER A 221 11.08 -12.88 -16.50
N ASP A 222 9.98 -12.17 -16.70
CA ASP A 222 9.95 -10.73 -16.78
C ASP A 222 9.54 -10.12 -15.44
N LEU A 223 10.04 -8.94 -15.10
CA LEU A 223 9.68 -8.28 -13.85
C LEU A 223 8.38 -7.50 -13.98
N ASP A 224 7.43 -7.82 -13.11
CA ASP A 224 6.22 -7.07 -12.90
C ASP A 224 6.42 -5.99 -11.85
N LEU A 225 5.57 -4.98 -11.85
CA LEU A 225 5.65 -3.88 -10.89
C LEU A 225 4.38 -3.80 -10.03
N PHE A 226 4.52 -3.98 -8.73
CA PHE A 226 3.44 -3.68 -7.78
C PHE A 226 3.67 -2.34 -7.09
N VAL A 227 2.66 -1.47 -7.10
CA VAL A 227 2.67 -0.14 -6.48
C VAL A 227 1.61 -0.08 -5.40
N ALA A 228 2.04 0.13 -4.16
CA ALA A 228 1.16 0.35 -3.02
C ALA A 228 0.77 1.83 -2.93
N ASN A 229 -0.52 2.12 -3.06
CA ASN A 229 -1.08 3.44 -2.84
C ASN A 229 -1.76 3.52 -1.47
N TYR A 230 -1.67 4.67 -0.82
CA TYR A 230 -2.17 4.90 0.54
C TYR A 230 -3.60 5.41 0.54
N VAL A 231 -3.77 6.68 0.26
CA VAL A 231 -5.08 7.34 0.22
C VAL A 231 -5.19 8.25 -1.00
N GLU A 232 -6.41 8.57 -1.42
CA GLU A 232 -6.64 9.65 -2.38
C GLU A 232 -6.39 10.98 -1.69
N TRP A 233 -5.37 11.71 -2.12
CA TRP A 233 -4.95 12.94 -1.49
C TRP A 233 -4.73 14.08 -2.47
N THR A 234 -5.12 15.26 -2.07
CA THR A 234 -4.69 16.53 -2.67
C THR A 234 -4.58 17.57 -1.55
N SER A 235 -3.79 18.63 -1.75
CA SER A 235 -3.71 19.74 -0.79
C SER A 235 -5.10 20.35 -0.52
N LYS A 236 -5.95 20.43 -1.55
CA LYS A 236 -7.33 20.92 -1.44
C LYS A 236 -8.16 20.06 -0.48
N ILE A 237 -8.15 18.73 -0.66
CA ILE A 237 -8.87 17.79 0.23
C ILE A 237 -8.37 17.94 1.67
N ASN A 238 -7.07 18.02 1.88
CA ASN A 238 -6.48 18.18 3.21
C ASN A 238 -6.91 19.48 3.90
N LEU A 239 -6.93 20.59 3.15
CA LEU A 239 -7.34 21.90 3.68
C LEU A 239 -8.84 21.97 3.97
N GLU A 240 -9.69 21.30 3.18
CA GLU A 240 -11.14 21.20 3.40
C GLU A 240 -11.48 20.39 4.66
N ILE A 241 -10.68 19.38 5.02
CA ILE A 241 -10.83 18.61 6.27
C ILE A 241 -10.61 19.50 7.50
N ASP A 242 -9.70 20.48 7.43
CA ASP A 242 -9.34 21.43 8.50
C ASP A 242 -9.26 20.78 9.88
N PHE A 243 -8.50 19.71 10.00
CA PHE A 243 -8.41 18.91 11.22
C PHE A 243 -7.83 19.72 12.38
N ARG A 244 -8.55 19.74 13.51
CA ARG A 244 -8.18 20.49 14.71
C ARG A 244 -8.26 19.66 15.96
N VAL A 245 -7.31 19.87 16.86
CA VAL A 245 -7.27 19.25 18.19
C VAL A 245 -7.57 20.32 19.24
N THR A 246 -8.48 20.00 20.17
CA THR A 246 -8.87 20.91 21.25
C THR A 246 -7.65 21.33 22.07
N GLY A 247 -7.45 22.64 22.22
CA GLY A 247 -6.33 23.23 22.99
C GLY A 247 -5.02 23.34 22.19
N ILE A 248 -4.91 22.72 21.00
CA ILE A 248 -3.71 22.77 20.14
C ILE A 248 -3.98 23.61 18.88
N GLY A 249 -5.20 23.57 18.33
CA GLY A 249 -5.57 24.21 17.08
C GLY A 249 -5.39 23.29 15.89
N LYS A 250 -4.99 23.85 14.73
CA LYS A 250 -4.78 23.10 13.47
C LYS A 250 -3.68 22.05 13.67
N SER A 251 -3.96 20.83 13.25
CA SER A 251 -3.07 19.68 13.41
C SER A 251 -3.07 18.82 12.14
N TYR A 252 -2.13 17.89 12.04
CA TYR A 252 -2.13 16.90 10.96
C TYR A 252 -3.35 15.99 11.11
N SER A 253 -4.07 15.79 10.00
CA SER A 253 -5.22 14.89 9.95
C SER A 253 -4.76 13.42 10.01
N THR A 254 -5.71 12.54 10.37
CA THR A 254 -5.46 11.09 10.32
C THR A 254 -5.89 10.51 8.97
N PRO A 255 -5.30 9.39 8.52
CA PRO A 255 -5.63 8.79 7.22
C PRO A 255 -7.10 8.37 7.11
N THR A 256 -7.79 8.17 8.23
CA THR A 256 -9.21 7.81 8.27
C THR A 256 -10.15 8.89 7.73
N HIS A 257 -9.66 10.11 7.50
CA HIS A 257 -10.42 11.21 6.89
C HIS A 257 -10.36 11.22 5.36
N TYR A 258 -9.58 10.33 4.76
CA TYR A 258 -9.40 10.24 3.32
C TYR A 258 -9.95 8.92 2.80
N MET A 259 -10.27 8.86 1.51
CA MET A 259 -10.60 7.61 0.85
C MET A 259 -9.33 6.80 0.61
N GLY A 260 -9.37 5.47 0.84
CA GLY A 260 -8.26 4.59 0.51
C GLY A 260 -8.03 4.56 -1.02
N ALA A 261 -6.79 4.69 -1.45
CA ALA A 261 -6.41 4.54 -2.84
C ALA A 261 -6.20 3.08 -3.22
N LYS A 262 -6.41 2.72 -4.50
CA LYS A 262 -6.20 1.36 -4.99
C LYS A 262 -4.74 1.15 -5.32
N SER A 263 -4.13 0.09 -4.80
CA SER A 263 -2.83 -0.40 -5.26
C SER A 263 -2.92 -0.93 -6.70
N ARG A 264 -1.79 -1.00 -7.40
CA ARG A 264 -1.73 -1.37 -8.82
C ARG A 264 -0.70 -2.46 -9.03
N LEU A 265 -1.01 -3.37 -9.94
CA LEU A 265 -0.08 -4.33 -10.49
C LEU A 265 0.02 -4.05 -11.99
N TYR A 266 1.23 -3.84 -12.47
CA TYR A 266 1.58 -3.67 -13.86
C TYR A 266 2.38 -4.90 -14.30
N ARG A 267 2.13 -5.31 -15.53
CA ARG A 267 2.77 -6.43 -16.20
C ARG A 267 3.51 -5.94 -17.42
#